data_50f4d6b98c30f83d4600eee504398beb
#
_entry.id   50f4d6b98c30f83d4600eee504398beb
#
_cell.length_a   1.000
_cell.length_b   1.000
_cell.length_c   1.000
_cell.angle_alpha   90.00
_cell.angle_beta   90.00
_cell.angle_gamma   90.00
#
_symmetry.space_group_name_H-M   'P 1'
#
loop_
_entity.id
_entity.type
_entity.pdbx_description
1 polymer ?
#
loop_
_entity_poly.entity_id
_entity_poly.type
_entity_poly.pdbx_seq_one_letter_code
_entity_poly.pdbx_strand_id
1 'polypeptide(L)'
;KPGVERQTETYRDIQYQYFTRHYNPKTLGQRVFIEPGELYSRSKTINTQRQLGNVDAFKFININYDTSGGKFIANIFASPLSRNEWTNEVGLNVTQGFPGPFYIMSFKRRNIFRGMETFDLSGRFGFEGVAAATSTQQIYKSTEAGINASMTFPQFIFPLSEGRRIKVAQFNPKTKFSAGYVYTDRPEYRRTAVIANGTYTWQNNRKT
;
A
#
# COMPACT_ATOMS: atom_id res chain seq x y z
N LYS A 1 1.88 -25.43 -14.30
CA LYS A 1 0.74 -26.24 -14.80
C LYS A 1 0.89 -26.29 -16.30
N PRO A 2 1.04 -27.46 -16.94
CA PRO A 2 1.05 -27.59 -18.37
C PRO A 2 -0.36 -27.29 -18.89
N GLY A 3 -0.48 -26.41 -19.90
CA GLY A 3 -1.72 -26.17 -20.63
C GLY A 3 -2.42 -24.83 -20.43
N VAL A 4 -1.84 -23.87 -19.70
CA VAL A 4 -2.41 -22.52 -19.61
C VAL A 4 -1.68 -21.61 -20.61
N GLU A 5 -2.36 -21.23 -21.68
CA GLU A 5 -1.82 -20.27 -22.66
C GLU A 5 -1.64 -18.90 -22.01
N ARG A 6 -0.55 -18.22 -22.35
CA ARG A 6 -0.32 -16.84 -21.94
C ARG A 6 -1.25 -15.93 -22.76
N GLN A 7 -2.00 -15.11 -22.09
CA GLN A 7 -2.77 -14.04 -22.68
C GLN A 7 -1.86 -12.84 -22.92
N THR A 8 -2.00 -12.19 -24.07
CA THR A 8 -1.26 -10.97 -24.42
C THR A 8 -2.24 -9.85 -24.66
N GLU A 9 -2.03 -8.73 -23.99
CA GLU A 9 -2.79 -7.49 -24.17
C GLU A 9 -1.80 -6.36 -24.48
N THR A 10 -2.10 -5.52 -25.47
CA THR A 10 -1.24 -4.40 -25.84
C THR A 10 -1.86 -3.08 -25.39
N TYR A 11 -1.08 -2.26 -24.69
CA TYR A 11 -1.46 -0.90 -24.30
C TYR A 11 -0.24 0.03 -24.43
N ARG A 12 -0.34 1.13 -25.15
CA ARG A 12 0.76 2.08 -25.45
C ARG A 12 1.98 1.38 -26.07
N ASP A 13 1.75 0.50 -27.02
CA ASP A 13 2.79 -0.32 -27.69
C ASP A 13 3.63 -1.19 -26.76
N ILE A 14 3.19 -1.36 -25.50
CA ILE A 14 3.76 -2.28 -24.54
C ILE A 14 2.90 -3.54 -24.51
N GLN A 15 3.53 -4.70 -24.65
CA GLN A 15 2.86 -6.00 -24.57
C GLN A 15 2.85 -6.48 -23.12
N TYR A 16 1.66 -6.74 -22.59
CA TYR A 16 1.44 -7.31 -21.25
C TYR A 16 1.12 -8.79 -21.40
N GLN A 17 1.97 -9.65 -20.85
CA GLN A 17 1.79 -11.10 -20.88
C GLN A 17 1.47 -11.63 -19.49
N TYR A 18 0.39 -12.40 -19.35
CA TYR A 18 -0.05 -12.98 -18.08
C TYR A 18 -0.81 -14.29 -18.30
N PHE A 19 -0.81 -15.15 -17.29
CA PHE A 19 -1.66 -16.34 -17.28
C PHE A 19 -3.08 -16.02 -16.81
N THR A 20 -3.22 -15.09 -15.87
CA THR A 20 -4.48 -14.59 -15.36
C THR A 20 -4.40 -13.08 -15.21
N ARG A 21 -5.40 -12.37 -15.70
CA ARG A 21 -5.45 -10.90 -15.66
C ARG A 21 -5.69 -10.42 -14.23
N HIS A 22 -4.62 -10.05 -13.54
CA HIS A 22 -4.69 -9.50 -12.20
C HIS A 22 -4.70 -7.98 -12.17
N TYR A 23 -4.01 -7.32 -13.10
CA TYR A 23 -3.77 -5.88 -13.12
C TYR A 23 -4.35 -5.22 -14.37
N ASN A 24 -4.69 -3.94 -14.25
CA ASN A 24 -5.11 -3.13 -15.38
C ASN A 24 -3.86 -2.59 -16.11
N PRO A 25 -3.66 -2.85 -17.42
CA PRO A 25 -2.54 -2.34 -18.20
C PRO A 25 -2.41 -0.83 -18.16
N LYS A 26 -3.53 -0.10 -18.09
CA LYS A 26 -3.53 1.38 -17.99
C LYS A 26 -2.81 1.85 -16.72
N THR A 27 -3.09 1.24 -15.57
CA THR A 27 -2.48 1.63 -14.29
C THR A 27 -1.02 1.20 -14.22
N LEU A 28 -0.67 0.04 -14.77
CA LEU A 28 0.72 -0.41 -14.90
C LEU A 28 1.51 0.50 -15.83
N GLY A 29 0.97 0.80 -17.02
CA GLY A 29 1.62 1.61 -18.05
C GLY A 29 1.93 3.04 -17.59
N GLN A 30 1.15 3.61 -16.67
CA GLN A 30 1.45 4.91 -16.07
C GLN A 30 2.74 4.93 -15.23
N ARG A 31 3.25 3.76 -14.84
CA ARG A 31 4.47 3.60 -14.03
C ARG A 31 5.66 3.07 -14.83
N VAL A 32 5.47 2.82 -16.11
CA VAL A 32 6.52 2.44 -17.05
C VAL A 32 6.93 3.69 -17.83
N PHE A 33 8.19 4.12 -17.66
CA PHE A 33 8.76 5.30 -18.31
C PHE A 33 9.66 4.94 -19.49
N ILE A 34 9.81 3.64 -19.77
CA ILE A 34 10.47 3.13 -20.96
C ILE A 34 9.43 3.15 -22.08
N GLU A 35 9.65 3.98 -23.10
CA GLU A 35 8.73 4.12 -24.22
C GLU A 35 9.28 3.41 -25.45
N PRO A 36 8.43 2.70 -26.21
CA PRO A 36 8.84 2.08 -27.48
C PRO A 36 9.34 3.12 -28.48
N GLY A 37 10.42 2.79 -29.21
CA GLY A 37 11.01 3.69 -30.21
C GLY A 37 11.97 4.73 -29.66
N GLU A 38 12.16 4.84 -28.33
CA GLU A 38 13.13 5.74 -27.74
C GLU A 38 14.51 5.08 -27.57
N LEU A 39 15.52 5.93 -27.45
CA LEU A 39 16.88 5.50 -27.10
C LEU A 39 16.91 4.96 -25.66
N TYR A 40 17.78 3.96 -25.43
CA TYR A 40 18.02 3.43 -24.10
C TYR A 40 18.38 4.53 -23.09
N SER A 41 17.70 4.54 -21.97
CA SER A 41 17.97 5.48 -20.87
C SER A 41 18.01 4.73 -19.54
N ARG A 42 19.18 4.71 -18.91
CA ARG A 42 19.38 4.14 -17.58
C ARG A 42 18.48 4.80 -16.54
N SER A 43 18.28 6.12 -16.64
CA SER A 43 17.42 6.88 -15.72
C SER A 43 15.97 6.44 -15.84
N LYS A 44 15.44 6.24 -17.05
CA LYS A 44 14.07 5.74 -17.27
C LYS A 44 13.90 4.31 -16.75
N THR A 45 14.91 3.45 -16.94
CA THR A 45 14.93 2.07 -16.41
C THR A 45 14.84 2.06 -14.89
N ILE A 46 15.73 2.81 -14.20
CA ILE A 46 15.74 2.91 -12.74
C ILE A 46 14.42 3.51 -12.21
N ASN A 47 13.90 4.54 -12.88
CA ASN A 47 12.64 5.15 -12.50
C ASN A 47 11.47 4.19 -12.64
N THR A 48 11.40 3.41 -13.72
CA THR A 48 10.38 2.37 -13.93
C THR A 48 10.46 1.32 -12.82
N GLN A 49 11.65 0.78 -12.55
CA GLN A 49 11.86 -0.22 -11.51
C GLN A 49 11.43 0.30 -10.14
N ARG A 50 11.84 1.54 -9.78
CA ARG A 50 11.49 2.18 -8.52
C ARG A 50 9.99 2.45 -8.40
N GLN A 51 9.35 2.94 -9.45
CA GLN A 51 7.92 3.25 -9.44
C GLN A 51 7.04 2.01 -9.32
N LEU A 52 7.41 0.95 -10.00
CA LEU A 52 6.73 -0.34 -9.85
C LEU A 52 7.02 -1.00 -8.49
N GLY A 53 8.26 -0.85 -7.97
CA GLY A 53 8.64 -1.35 -6.65
C GLY A 53 8.00 -0.60 -5.48
N ASN A 54 7.66 0.68 -5.65
CA ASN A 54 7.01 1.50 -4.61
C ASN A 54 5.51 1.22 -4.45
N VAL A 55 4.94 0.39 -5.31
CA VAL A 55 3.55 -0.05 -5.21
C VAL A 55 3.51 -1.32 -4.37
N ASP A 56 2.66 -1.36 -3.35
CA ASP A 56 2.44 -2.55 -2.50
C ASP A 56 1.66 -3.65 -3.26
N ALA A 57 2.16 -4.01 -4.45
CA ALA A 57 1.56 -5.03 -5.32
C ALA A 57 2.57 -6.10 -5.74
N PHE A 58 3.86 -5.77 -5.77
CA PHE A 58 4.90 -6.65 -6.27
C PHE A 58 5.97 -6.94 -5.23
N LYS A 59 6.40 -8.18 -5.18
CA LYS A 59 7.49 -8.66 -4.31
C LYS A 59 8.85 -8.22 -4.85
N PHE A 60 9.03 -8.33 -6.15
CA PHE A 60 10.22 -7.82 -6.85
C PHE A 60 9.88 -7.45 -8.30
N ILE A 61 10.68 -6.53 -8.85
CA ILE A 61 10.66 -6.11 -10.24
C ILE A 61 12.06 -6.28 -10.79
N ASN A 62 12.16 -6.95 -11.94
CA ASN A 62 13.39 -7.09 -12.68
C ASN A 62 13.19 -6.59 -14.11
N ILE A 63 14.15 -5.82 -14.62
CA ILE A 63 14.13 -5.29 -15.98
C ILE A 63 15.39 -5.76 -16.68
N ASN A 64 15.22 -6.60 -17.69
CA ASN A 64 16.28 -7.11 -18.53
C ASN A 64 16.12 -6.59 -19.94
N TYR A 65 17.22 -6.36 -20.62
CA TYR A 65 17.23 -5.96 -22.01
C TYR A 65 17.75 -7.11 -22.88
N ASP A 66 16.95 -7.48 -23.87
CA ASP A 66 17.40 -8.35 -24.97
C ASP A 66 17.95 -7.46 -26.08
N THR A 67 19.18 -7.72 -26.48
CA THR A 67 19.90 -6.99 -27.53
C THR A 67 20.10 -7.81 -28.79
N SER A 68 19.60 -9.05 -28.84
CA SER A 68 19.65 -9.91 -30.01
C SER A 68 18.79 -9.29 -31.12
N GLY A 69 19.39 -8.94 -32.23
CA GLY A 69 18.70 -8.31 -33.36
C GLY A 69 18.90 -6.80 -33.52
N GLY A 70 19.89 -6.20 -32.82
CA GLY A 70 20.28 -4.80 -32.99
C GLY A 70 19.29 -3.77 -32.40
N LYS A 71 18.31 -4.23 -31.62
CA LYS A 71 17.35 -3.40 -30.88
C LYS A 71 17.35 -3.77 -29.41
N PHE A 72 17.10 -2.80 -28.53
CA PHE A 72 16.92 -3.04 -27.11
C PHE A 72 15.45 -3.39 -26.82
N ILE A 73 15.16 -4.63 -26.48
CA ILE A 73 13.85 -5.07 -26.06
C ILE A 73 13.85 -5.11 -24.53
N ALA A 74 13.09 -4.21 -23.88
CA ALA A 74 12.96 -4.18 -22.43
C ALA A 74 11.94 -5.22 -21.96
N ASN A 75 12.40 -6.23 -21.23
CA ASN A 75 11.57 -7.24 -20.59
C ASN A 75 11.41 -6.91 -19.11
N ILE A 76 10.19 -6.59 -18.67
CA ILE A 76 9.87 -6.25 -17.29
C ILE A 76 9.19 -7.45 -16.65
N PHE A 77 9.86 -8.06 -15.67
CA PHE A 77 9.33 -9.19 -14.89
C PHE A 77 8.85 -8.67 -13.53
N ALA A 78 7.57 -8.86 -13.26
CA ALA A 78 6.93 -8.47 -12.00
C ALA A 78 6.40 -9.72 -11.27
N SER A 79 6.83 -9.94 -10.04
CA SER A 79 6.32 -11.00 -9.17
C SER A 79 5.28 -10.41 -8.21
N PRO A 80 4.00 -10.82 -8.28
CA PRO A 80 2.97 -10.27 -7.40
C PRO A 80 3.16 -10.71 -5.95
N LEU A 81 2.79 -9.84 -5.01
CA LEU A 81 2.59 -10.18 -3.60
C LEU A 81 1.28 -10.95 -3.40
N SER A 82 1.17 -11.64 -2.29
CA SER A 82 -0.07 -12.26 -1.85
C SER A 82 -1.19 -11.23 -1.80
N ARG A 83 -2.36 -11.59 -2.35
CA ARG A 83 -3.50 -10.68 -2.42
C ARG A 83 -4.07 -10.36 -1.05
N ASN A 84 -4.09 -11.34 -0.17
CA ASN A 84 -4.58 -11.21 1.21
C ASN A 84 -3.43 -11.49 2.17
N GLU A 85 -3.37 -10.70 3.24
CA GLU A 85 -2.40 -10.83 4.32
C GLU A 85 -3.11 -10.61 5.65
N TRP A 86 -2.88 -11.51 6.59
CA TRP A 86 -3.35 -11.42 7.96
C TRP A 86 -2.16 -11.27 8.89
N THR A 87 -2.24 -10.33 9.81
CA THR A 87 -1.23 -10.13 10.84
C THR A 87 -1.92 -10.08 12.19
N ASN A 88 -1.38 -10.84 13.14
CA ASN A 88 -1.81 -10.84 14.53
C ASN A 88 -0.62 -10.43 15.40
N GLU A 89 -0.84 -9.47 16.28
CA GLU A 89 0.15 -8.96 17.20
C GLU A 89 -0.39 -9.03 18.63
N VAL A 90 0.39 -9.61 19.52
CA VAL A 90 0.11 -9.67 20.95
C VAL A 90 1.27 -9.03 21.67
N GLY A 91 1.01 -8.17 22.62
CA GLY A 91 2.06 -7.48 23.37
C GLY A 91 1.61 -6.99 24.72
N LEU A 92 2.54 -6.38 25.43
CA LEU A 92 2.33 -5.73 26.71
C LEU A 92 2.76 -4.28 26.62
N ASN A 93 1.86 -3.36 26.97
CA ASN A 93 2.19 -1.95 27.23
C ASN A 93 2.46 -1.79 28.71
N VAL A 94 3.47 -1.00 29.06
CA VAL A 94 3.71 -0.61 30.45
C VAL A 94 3.39 0.88 30.60
N THR A 95 2.28 1.18 31.29
CA THR A 95 1.85 2.54 31.56
C THR A 95 1.90 2.76 33.08
N GLN A 96 2.61 3.80 33.52
CA GLN A 96 2.78 4.12 34.96
C GLN A 96 3.29 2.93 35.81
N GLY A 97 4.13 2.05 35.23
CA GLY A 97 4.66 0.89 35.92
C GLY A 97 3.77 -0.36 35.92
N PHE A 98 2.57 -0.28 35.36
CA PHE A 98 1.63 -1.42 35.28
C PHE A 98 1.59 -2.01 33.86
N PRO A 99 1.76 -3.35 33.72
CA PRO A 99 1.65 -4.01 32.43
C PRO A 99 0.17 -4.12 32.01
N GLY A 100 -0.11 -3.80 30.75
CA GLY A 100 -1.41 -3.97 30.12
C GLY A 100 -1.29 -4.79 28.82
N PRO A 101 -1.94 -5.94 28.71
CA PRO A 101 -1.91 -6.73 27.50
C PRO A 101 -2.73 -6.06 26.39
N PHE A 102 -2.25 -6.20 25.15
CA PHE A 102 -3.00 -5.78 23.97
C PHE A 102 -2.94 -6.85 22.88
N TYR A 103 -3.93 -6.81 22.03
CA TYR A 103 -4.06 -7.61 20.82
C TYR A 103 -4.45 -6.74 19.64
N ILE A 104 -3.74 -6.92 18.52
CA ILE A 104 -4.05 -6.26 17.25
C ILE A 104 -4.22 -7.34 16.19
N MET A 105 -5.33 -7.26 15.46
CA MET A 105 -5.57 -8.06 14.27
C MET A 105 -5.66 -7.13 13.07
N SER A 106 -4.90 -7.41 12.02
CA SER A 106 -4.88 -6.64 10.80
C SER A 106 -5.10 -7.52 9.59
N PHE A 107 -5.94 -7.05 8.69
CA PHE A 107 -6.21 -7.65 7.39
C PHE A 107 -5.86 -6.67 6.30
N LYS A 108 -5.01 -7.08 5.38
CA LYS A 108 -4.65 -6.32 4.21
C LYS A 108 -5.07 -7.07 2.95
N ARG A 109 -5.75 -6.37 2.04
CA ARG A 109 -6.11 -6.88 0.73
C ARG A 109 -5.57 -5.97 -0.35
N ARG A 110 -4.73 -6.53 -1.22
CA ARG A 110 -4.09 -5.83 -2.33
C ARG A 110 -4.89 -5.99 -3.61
N ASN A 111 -4.81 -4.96 -4.45
CA ASN A 111 -5.33 -4.98 -5.82
C ASN A 111 -6.82 -5.29 -5.91
N ILE A 112 -7.64 -4.51 -5.19
CA ILE A 112 -9.09 -4.73 -5.08
C ILE A 112 -9.78 -4.53 -6.42
N PHE A 113 -9.52 -3.39 -7.09
CA PHE A 113 -10.12 -2.99 -8.35
C PHE A 113 -9.18 -3.16 -9.56
N ARG A 114 -8.14 -4.00 -9.44
CA ARG A 114 -7.11 -4.25 -10.47
C ARG A 114 -6.22 -3.05 -10.78
N GLY A 115 -6.29 -1.97 -9.99
CA GLY A 115 -5.48 -0.76 -10.13
C GLY A 115 -4.37 -0.66 -9.10
N MET A 116 -4.00 -1.76 -8.44
CA MET A 116 -2.98 -1.84 -7.40
C MET A 116 -3.36 -1.10 -6.10
N GLU A 117 -4.65 -0.95 -5.85
CA GLU A 117 -5.17 -0.38 -4.61
C GLU A 117 -4.95 -1.34 -3.44
N THR A 118 -4.78 -0.79 -2.26
CA THR A 118 -4.62 -1.57 -1.03
C THR A 118 -5.68 -1.15 -0.01
N PHE A 119 -6.39 -2.12 0.51
CA PHE A 119 -7.29 -1.96 1.64
C PHE A 119 -6.66 -2.57 2.88
N ASP A 120 -6.65 -1.80 3.95
CA ASP A 120 -6.19 -2.24 5.26
C ASP A 120 -7.34 -2.08 6.26
N LEU A 121 -7.59 -3.13 7.04
CA LEU A 121 -8.52 -3.15 8.16
C LEU A 121 -7.77 -3.63 9.38
N SER A 122 -7.80 -2.88 10.47
CA SER A 122 -7.17 -3.27 11.73
C SER A 122 -8.11 -3.07 12.91
N GLY A 123 -8.10 -4.03 13.82
CA GLY A 123 -8.76 -3.97 15.11
C GLY A 123 -7.74 -4.07 16.23
N ARG A 124 -7.85 -3.20 17.23
CA ARG A 124 -7.04 -3.20 18.44
C ARG A 124 -7.94 -3.36 19.65
N PHE A 125 -7.53 -4.19 20.59
CA PHE A 125 -8.11 -4.34 21.89
C PHE A 125 -7.00 -4.41 22.92
N GLY A 126 -7.12 -3.67 24.01
CA GLY A 126 -6.09 -3.66 25.05
C GLY A 126 -6.62 -3.21 26.40
N PHE A 127 -5.86 -3.60 27.42
CA PHE A 127 -6.06 -3.14 28.79
C PHE A 127 -4.85 -2.34 29.23
N GLU A 128 -5.07 -1.31 30.05
CA GLU A 128 -3.99 -0.57 30.71
C GLU A 128 -4.21 -0.62 32.22
N GLY A 129 -3.14 -0.87 32.96
CA GLY A 129 -3.11 -0.66 34.39
C GLY A 129 -2.95 0.85 34.66
N VAL A 130 -3.83 1.42 35.45
CA VAL A 130 -3.75 2.83 35.86
C VAL A 130 -3.73 2.88 37.37
N ALA A 131 -2.73 3.57 37.97
CA ALA A 131 -2.72 3.85 39.41
C ALA A 131 -3.80 4.88 39.74
N ALA A 132 -4.62 4.59 40.75
CA ALA A 132 -5.61 5.55 41.21
C ALA A 132 -4.93 6.76 41.89
N ALA A 133 -5.40 7.95 41.58
CA ALA A 133 -4.93 9.19 42.19
C ALA A 133 -5.32 9.34 43.68
N THR A 134 -6.27 8.56 44.16
CA THR A 134 -6.74 8.55 45.54
C THR A 134 -6.52 7.18 46.17
N SER A 135 -5.70 7.20 47.22
CA SER A 135 -5.36 6.18 48.21
C SER A 135 -6.12 4.84 48.18
N THR A 136 -5.34 3.81 48.39
CA THR A 136 -5.68 2.40 48.58
C THR A 136 -5.81 1.58 47.30
N GLN A 137 -4.64 1.03 46.86
CA GLN A 137 -4.46 -0.29 46.22
C GLN A 137 -5.46 -0.80 45.14
N GLN A 138 -6.23 0.06 44.51
CA GLN A 138 -7.05 -0.36 43.38
C GLN A 138 -6.32 -0.04 42.09
N ILE A 139 -5.83 -1.09 41.43
CA ILE A 139 -5.34 -1.02 40.06
C ILE A 139 -6.56 -0.89 39.16
N TYR A 140 -6.84 0.31 38.67
CA TYR A 140 -7.91 0.52 37.71
C TYR A 140 -7.49 -0.05 36.36
N LYS A 141 -8.40 -0.77 35.72
CA LYS A 141 -8.21 -1.25 34.34
C LYS A 141 -8.82 -0.24 33.39
N SER A 142 -7.99 0.40 32.58
CA SER A 142 -8.48 1.11 31.39
C SER A 142 -8.65 0.09 30.28
N THR A 143 -9.77 0.15 29.57
CA THR A 143 -10.01 -0.66 28.36
C THR A 143 -9.98 0.22 27.14
N GLU A 144 -9.22 -0.17 26.15
CA GLU A 144 -9.15 0.50 24.85
C GLU A 144 -9.56 -0.50 23.76
N ALA A 145 -10.52 -0.11 22.93
CA ALA A 145 -10.92 -0.85 21.75
C ALA A 145 -10.96 0.10 20.55
N GLY A 146 -10.44 -0.34 19.41
CA GLY A 146 -10.44 0.47 18.22
C GLY A 146 -10.52 -0.36 16.96
N ILE A 147 -11.13 0.21 15.93
CA ILE A 147 -11.14 -0.32 14.59
C ILE A 147 -10.74 0.78 13.63
N ASN A 148 -9.90 0.47 12.67
CA ASN A 148 -9.48 1.40 11.64
C ASN A 148 -9.53 0.71 10.28
N ALA A 149 -10.14 1.37 9.30
CA ALA A 149 -10.17 0.94 7.91
C ALA A 149 -9.50 2.00 7.04
N SER A 150 -8.67 1.59 6.08
CA SER A 150 -8.10 2.53 5.13
C SER A 150 -8.03 1.94 3.72
N MET A 151 -8.14 2.83 2.73
CA MET A 151 -8.04 2.54 1.32
C MET A 151 -6.98 3.42 0.69
N THR A 152 -5.95 2.80 0.12
CA THR A 152 -4.84 3.50 -0.54
C THR A 152 -4.90 3.26 -2.04
N PHE A 153 -4.91 4.35 -2.80
CA PHE A 153 -4.85 4.35 -4.26
C PHE A 153 -3.46 4.82 -4.68
N PRO A 154 -2.77 4.10 -5.56
CA PRO A 154 -1.44 4.49 -6.05
C PRO A 154 -1.53 5.55 -7.15
N GLN A 155 -2.43 6.51 -7.02
CA GLN A 155 -2.65 7.63 -7.92
C GLN A 155 -3.40 8.75 -7.20
N PHE A 156 -3.41 9.94 -7.77
CA PHE A 156 -4.35 10.98 -7.33
C PHE A 156 -5.76 10.69 -7.84
N ILE A 157 -6.74 10.74 -6.94
CA ILE A 157 -8.16 10.63 -7.27
C ILE A 157 -8.67 12.04 -7.58
N PHE A 158 -8.21 12.60 -8.72
CA PHE A 158 -8.73 13.82 -9.30
C PHE A 158 -9.10 13.57 -10.77
N PRO A 159 -10.03 14.34 -11.34
CA PRO A 159 -10.33 14.27 -12.76
C PRO A 159 -9.20 14.89 -13.60
N LEU A 160 -8.06 14.17 -13.67
CA LEU A 160 -6.92 14.55 -14.48
C LEU A 160 -7.03 13.93 -15.88
N SER A 161 -6.66 14.68 -16.91
CA SER A 161 -6.48 14.12 -18.25
C SER A 161 -5.35 13.09 -18.25
N GLU A 162 -5.41 12.11 -19.17
CA GLU A 162 -4.47 10.99 -19.23
C GLU A 162 -3.01 11.46 -19.33
N GLY A 163 -2.72 12.47 -20.15
CA GLY A 163 -1.37 13.04 -20.26
C GLY A 163 -0.86 13.68 -18.97
N ARG A 164 -1.72 14.31 -18.17
CA ARG A 164 -1.33 14.84 -16.84
C ARG A 164 -1.11 13.73 -15.82
N ARG A 165 -1.90 12.66 -15.86
CA ARG A 165 -1.69 11.49 -14.99
C ARG A 165 -0.32 10.87 -15.17
N ILE A 166 0.14 10.73 -16.42
CA ILE A 166 1.47 10.19 -16.74
C ILE A 166 2.57 11.10 -16.18
N LYS A 167 2.47 12.42 -16.40
CA LYS A 167 3.43 13.39 -15.87
C LYS A 167 3.49 13.38 -14.33
N VAL A 168 2.35 13.23 -13.67
CA VAL A 168 2.27 13.19 -12.21
C VAL A 168 2.73 11.84 -11.66
N ALA A 169 2.61 10.75 -12.42
CA ALA A 169 3.02 9.41 -12.00
C ALA A 169 4.51 9.34 -11.60
N GLN A 170 5.39 10.15 -12.21
CA GLN A 170 6.82 10.23 -11.82
C GLN A 170 7.05 10.64 -10.37
N PHE A 171 6.11 11.34 -9.75
CA PHE A 171 6.16 11.78 -8.35
C PHE A 171 5.60 10.75 -7.37
N ASN A 172 5.33 9.53 -7.81
CA ASN A 172 4.75 8.46 -7.00
C ASN A 172 3.52 8.91 -6.18
N PRO A 173 2.48 9.45 -6.83
CA PRO A 173 1.31 9.98 -6.15
C PRO A 173 0.54 8.86 -5.47
N LYS A 174 0.06 9.15 -4.25
CA LYS A 174 -0.81 8.25 -3.49
C LYS A 174 -1.95 9.06 -2.88
N THR A 175 -3.13 8.49 -2.90
CA THR A 175 -4.30 8.99 -2.16
C THR A 175 -4.71 7.93 -1.16
N LYS A 176 -4.83 8.31 0.11
CA LYS A 176 -5.29 7.43 1.18
C LYS A 176 -6.50 8.04 1.86
N PHE A 177 -7.57 7.26 1.95
CA PHE A 177 -8.71 7.54 2.82
C PHE A 177 -8.67 6.59 3.99
N SER A 178 -8.90 7.10 5.19
CA SER A 178 -8.99 6.29 6.39
C SER A 178 -10.14 6.74 7.27
N ALA A 179 -10.79 5.77 7.92
CA ALA A 179 -11.80 5.99 8.92
C ALA A 179 -11.53 5.07 10.11
N GLY A 180 -11.61 5.62 11.30
CA GLY A 180 -11.35 4.89 12.53
C GLY A 180 -12.38 5.22 13.61
N TYR A 181 -12.62 4.26 14.47
CA TYR A 181 -13.42 4.34 15.67
C TYR A 181 -12.56 3.89 16.85
N VAL A 182 -12.47 4.71 17.88
CA VAL A 182 -11.75 4.39 19.12
C VAL A 182 -12.69 4.58 20.30
N TYR A 183 -12.73 3.58 21.13
CA TYR A 183 -13.42 3.56 22.41
C TYR A 183 -12.41 3.40 23.53
N THR A 184 -12.45 4.29 24.51
CA THR A 184 -11.61 4.24 25.71
C THR A 184 -12.52 4.34 26.93
N ASP A 185 -12.42 3.36 27.80
CA ASP A 185 -13.13 3.34 29.09
C ASP A 185 -12.09 3.40 30.22
N ARG A 186 -12.08 4.52 30.94
CA ARG A 186 -11.24 4.75 32.11
C ARG A 186 -12.14 5.09 33.30
N PRO A 187 -11.68 4.88 34.52
CA PRO A 187 -12.47 5.22 35.72
C PRO A 187 -12.90 6.67 35.74
N GLU A 188 -12.06 7.57 35.21
CA GLU A 188 -12.31 9.03 35.26
C GLU A 188 -13.21 9.49 34.11
N TYR A 189 -13.20 8.77 32.97
CA TYR A 189 -13.98 9.15 31.79
C TYR A 189 -14.17 7.99 30.81
N ARG A 190 -15.25 8.10 30.05
CA ARG A 190 -15.51 7.26 28.90
C ARG A 190 -15.45 8.14 27.64
N ARG A 191 -14.63 7.74 26.67
CA ARG A 191 -14.41 8.50 25.43
C ARG A 191 -14.67 7.63 24.23
N THR A 192 -15.45 8.18 23.30
CA THR A 192 -15.62 7.63 21.96
C THR A 192 -15.14 8.67 20.95
N ALA A 193 -14.33 8.26 19.99
CA ALA A 193 -13.86 9.11 18.91
C ALA A 193 -14.03 8.45 17.57
N VAL A 194 -14.58 9.19 16.61
CA VAL A 194 -14.59 8.83 15.18
C VAL A 194 -13.64 9.76 14.46
N ILE A 195 -12.75 9.20 13.68
CA ILE A 195 -11.72 9.96 12.95
C ILE A 195 -11.82 9.56 11.47
N ALA A 196 -11.93 10.53 10.58
CA ALA A 196 -11.88 10.32 9.14
C ALA A 196 -10.83 11.25 8.52
N ASN A 197 -9.93 10.69 7.69
CA ASN A 197 -8.84 11.42 7.07
C ASN A 197 -8.76 11.12 5.58
N GLY A 198 -8.46 12.15 4.79
CA GLY A 198 -8.04 12.05 3.41
C GLY A 198 -6.62 12.59 3.26
N THR A 199 -5.71 11.81 2.72
CA THR A 199 -4.31 12.18 2.61
C THR A 199 -3.84 12.03 1.16
N TYR A 200 -3.19 13.06 0.64
CA TYR A 200 -2.48 13.05 -0.62
C TYR A 200 -0.98 13.10 -0.36
N THR A 201 -0.25 12.14 -0.93
CA THR A 201 1.20 12.06 -0.77
C THR A 201 1.87 11.99 -2.13
N TRP A 202 2.98 12.71 -2.30
CA TRP A 202 3.83 12.63 -3.49
C TRP A 202 5.29 12.82 -3.11
N GLN A 203 6.19 12.32 -3.94
CA GLN A 203 7.62 12.40 -3.73
C GLN A 203 8.24 13.31 -4.80
N ASN A 204 8.95 14.35 -4.37
CA ASN A 204 9.71 15.19 -5.29
C ASN A 204 11.16 14.66 -5.38
N ASN A 205 11.47 13.99 -6.49
CA ASN A 205 12.82 13.49 -6.77
C ASN A 205 13.67 14.61 -7.40
N ARG A 206 13.82 15.77 -6.74
CA ARG A 206 14.86 16.70 -7.14
C ARG A 206 16.22 16.00 -6.92
N LYS A 207 16.96 15.80 -8.00
CA LYS A 207 18.39 15.49 -7.92
C LYS A 207 19.06 16.67 -7.23
N THR A 208 19.56 16.49 -6.03
CA THR A 208 20.64 17.28 -5.47
C THR A 208 21.94 16.90 -6.18
#